data_7189757a8d8318a3f54bde072d7a9e73
#
_entry.id   7189757a8d8318a3f54bde072d7a9e73
#
_cell.length_a   1.000
_cell.length_b   1.000
_cell.length_c   1.000
_cell.angle_alpha   90.00
_cell.angle_beta   90.00
_cell.angle_gamma   90.00
#
_symmetry.space_group_name_H-M   'P 1'
#
loop_
_entity.id
_entity.type
_entity.pdbx_description
1 polymer ?
#
loop_
_entity_poly.entity_id
_entity_poly.type
_entity_poly.pdbx_seq_one_letter_code
_entity_poly.pdbx_strand_id
1 'polypeptide(L)'
;MTGVPEASPPAEGRARPQGGPARPLRIAIVGGGMAGLGAARVLEDARAADPAVDWHLYEDEPRFGGKVHTVRRDGFVVEGGPDSAIIEKHWPITMARRLGIGDRFEDSNEGIRKSFVFTRGRLHELPEGIILMVPTRMVPFALSSLMSWPGKVRMGMDLVLPRGGAARDAGGDGDESLGDFVRRRLGREALARIAEPIVAGIHAGDPEQMSVRATFPMFLDMEQKHRSLILAMLKRRKARQKAAAAKSPSGVAGPGAPPGPHSYFYSFKGGLQELSDAIVASLPPERLHGGSAVRTMAPCGAGCGAYALQLADGSRVVVDAVVLATPAWASGDLLRTVAPLPAADLSSIEYVSTATASLAFRRDQVEHDLIGFGFVVPRAENRPVMATTWSSSKFPGRAPEGHVLLRSFLGRAGIEAAAQLDDDETTRVVRAELREVMGIAAEPELVEIFRWSRGMPQYRVGHVDLVDRIEAGVSRVPGVELAGGAYHGIGIGDCLREGAAAAERALEHVRSLPEDAVPPQPADVPAADGVVD
;
A
#
# COMPACT_ATOMS: atom_id res chain seq x y z
N MET A 1 18.24 -16.89 17.04
CA MET A 1 18.78 -15.65 17.60
C MET A 1 19.44 -14.92 16.45
N THR A 2 18.73 -14.01 15.85
CA THR A 2 19.30 -12.97 15.00
C THR A 2 18.63 -11.70 15.50
N GLY A 3 19.43 -10.89 16.20
CA GLY A 3 19.01 -9.63 16.78
C GLY A 3 18.53 -8.72 15.66
N VAL A 4 17.38 -8.14 15.89
CA VAL A 4 16.93 -6.95 15.18
C VAL A 4 17.95 -5.86 15.50
N PRO A 5 18.56 -5.19 14.53
CA PRO A 5 19.38 -4.04 14.86
C PRO A 5 18.49 -2.99 15.53
N GLU A 6 18.82 -2.64 16.77
CA GLU A 6 18.33 -1.42 17.41
C GLU A 6 18.65 -0.26 16.49
N ALA A 7 17.66 0.59 16.26
CA ALA A 7 17.87 1.83 15.55
C ALA A 7 19.01 2.59 16.25
N SER A 8 20.10 2.80 15.54
CA SER A 8 21.19 3.65 16.00
C SER A 8 20.63 5.00 16.39
N PRO A 9 21.11 5.61 17.49
CA PRO A 9 20.75 6.98 17.82
C PRO A 9 21.16 7.89 16.64
N PRO A 10 20.39 8.96 16.39
CA PRO A 10 20.70 9.89 15.31
C PRO A 10 22.14 10.40 15.53
N ALA A 11 22.93 10.36 14.46
CA ALA A 11 24.28 10.90 14.46
C ALA A 11 24.22 12.32 14.98
N GLU A 12 25.04 12.63 15.99
CA GLU A 12 25.19 14.00 16.50
C GLU A 12 25.61 14.90 15.34
N GLY A 13 24.66 15.68 14.83
CA GLY A 13 24.87 16.62 13.77
C GLY A 13 25.91 17.65 14.23
N ARG A 14 26.93 17.88 13.41
CA ARG A 14 27.87 19.00 13.60
C ARG A 14 27.05 20.27 13.83
N ALA A 15 27.17 20.86 15.01
CA ALA A 15 26.59 22.15 15.34
C ALA A 15 27.12 23.19 14.35
N ARG A 16 26.20 23.93 13.71
CA ARG A 16 26.55 25.07 12.85
C ARG A 16 27.24 26.16 13.67
N PRO A 17 28.20 26.88 13.06
CA PRO A 17 28.77 28.08 13.68
C PRO A 17 27.68 29.11 13.91
N GLN A 18 27.65 29.74 15.09
CA GLN A 18 26.75 30.85 15.41
C GLN A 18 27.21 32.11 14.67
N GLY A 19 26.52 32.52 13.60
CA GLY A 19 26.84 33.75 12.89
C GLY A 19 25.91 34.04 11.71
N GLY A 20 24.93 34.94 11.87
CA GLY A 20 24.03 35.44 10.85
C GLY A 20 22.70 34.66 10.74
N PRO A 21 21.66 35.25 10.09
CA PRO A 21 20.43 34.48 9.79
C PRO A 21 20.79 33.36 8.84
N ALA A 22 20.63 32.11 9.32
CA ALA A 22 20.91 30.93 8.51
C ALA A 22 20.03 30.94 7.25
N ARG A 23 20.61 30.64 6.10
CA ARG A 23 19.87 30.43 4.85
C ARG A 23 18.73 29.45 5.04
N PRO A 24 17.49 29.75 4.61
CA PRO A 24 16.41 28.77 4.66
C PRO A 24 16.73 27.55 3.79
N LEU A 25 16.51 26.35 4.34
CA LEU A 25 16.69 25.06 3.69
C LEU A 25 15.32 24.63 3.10
N ARG A 26 15.06 25.02 1.85
CA ARG A 26 13.73 24.89 1.23
C ARG A 26 13.51 23.52 0.62
N ILE A 27 12.51 22.82 1.11
CA ILE A 27 12.16 21.46 0.65
C ILE A 27 10.68 21.44 0.27
N ALA A 28 10.38 21.04 -0.97
CA ALA A 28 9.01 20.75 -1.38
C ALA A 28 8.71 19.24 -1.27
N ILE A 29 7.54 18.92 -0.76
CA ILE A 29 6.95 17.59 -0.88
C ILE A 29 5.81 17.71 -1.89
N VAL A 30 5.82 16.88 -2.94
CA VAL A 30 4.79 16.86 -3.98
C VAL A 30 3.99 15.56 -3.85
N GLY A 31 2.71 15.69 -3.49
CA GLY A 31 1.80 14.59 -3.20
C GLY A 31 1.53 14.39 -1.71
N GLY A 32 0.27 14.56 -1.31
CA GLY A 32 -0.21 14.50 0.08
C GLY A 32 -0.73 13.12 0.51
N GLY A 33 -0.36 12.04 -0.19
CA GLY A 33 -0.64 10.68 0.23
C GLY A 33 0.18 10.25 1.45
N MET A 34 0.07 8.97 1.84
CA MET A 34 0.76 8.47 3.05
C MET A 34 2.29 8.61 2.99
N ALA A 35 2.89 8.58 1.79
CA ALA A 35 4.33 8.83 1.64
C ALA A 35 4.68 10.29 1.90
N GLY A 36 3.93 11.23 1.29
CA GLY A 36 4.13 12.65 1.52
C GLY A 36 3.89 13.07 2.97
N LEU A 37 2.86 12.51 3.61
CA LEU A 37 2.60 12.73 5.04
C LEU A 37 3.72 12.16 5.93
N GLY A 38 4.30 11.00 5.56
CA GLY A 38 5.47 10.45 6.23
C GLY A 38 6.68 11.38 6.12
N ALA A 39 6.92 11.93 4.93
CA ALA A 39 7.97 12.91 4.69
C ALA A 39 7.75 14.20 5.48
N ALA A 40 6.54 14.75 5.43
CA ALA A 40 6.19 15.99 6.15
C ALA A 40 6.42 15.87 7.65
N ARG A 41 6.08 14.70 8.24
CA ARG A 41 6.29 14.49 9.68
C ARG A 41 7.77 14.50 10.06
N VAL A 42 8.65 13.92 9.26
CA VAL A 42 10.10 13.93 9.48
C VAL A 42 10.66 15.35 9.34
N LEU A 43 10.24 16.08 8.31
CA LEU A 43 10.70 17.45 8.09
C LEU A 43 10.20 18.41 9.17
N GLU A 44 9.00 18.19 9.71
CA GLU A 44 8.51 18.98 10.85
C GLU A 44 9.32 18.73 12.13
N ASP A 45 9.73 17.47 12.37
CA ASP A 45 10.64 17.15 13.47
C ASP A 45 11.98 17.85 13.31
N ALA A 46 12.50 17.83 12.07
CA ALA A 46 13.77 18.51 11.76
C ALA A 46 13.64 20.03 11.95
N ARG A 47 12.51 20.63 11.52
CA ARG A 47 12.22 22.06 11.69
C ARG A 47 12.11 22.47 13.18
N ALA A 48 11.51 21.64 13.99
CA ALA A 48 11.42 21.87 15.43
C ALA A 48 12.82 21.93 16.10
N ALA A 49 13.80 21.19 15.55
CA ALA A 49 15.18 21.19 16.01
C ALA A 49 16.05 22.28 15.32
N ASP A 50 15.74 22.62 14.08
CA ASP A 50 16.47 23.60 13.25
C ASP A 50 15.46 24.46 12.46
N PRO A 51 15.14 25.68 12.92
CA PRO A 51 14.18 26.58 12.26
C PRO A 51 14.56 27.01 10.84
N ALA A 52 15.80 26.77 10.39
CA ALA A 52 16.20 27.01 9.01
C ALA A 52 15.56 26.02 8.03
N VAL A 53 15.06 24.87 8.50
CA VAL A 53 14.33 23.91 7.68
C VAL A 53 12.97 24.49 7.29
N ASP A 54 12.81 24.78 6.01
CA ASP A 54 11.62 25.40 5.43
C ASP A 54 11.00 24.42 4.42
N TRP A 55 9.97 23.67 4.86
CA TRP A 55 9.32 22.67 4.02
C TRP A 55 7.86 23.02 3.75
N HIS A 56 7.37 22.63 2.56
CA HIS A 56 5.97 22.77 2.18
C HIS A 56 5.50 21.52 1.45
N LEU A 57 4.24 21.11 1.70
CA LEU A 57 3.59 19.97 1.04
C LEU A 57 2.50 20.46 0.11
N TYR A 58 2.58 20.06 -1.15
CA TYR A 58 1.63 20.39 -2.21
C TYR A 58 0.86 19.14 -2.64
N GLU A 59 -0.47 19.25 -2.65
CA GLU A 59 -1.40 18.17 -3.03
C GLU A 59 -2.41 18.70 -4.04
N ASP A 60 -2.70 17.92 -5.10
CA ASP A 60 -3.66 18.28 -6.16
C ASP A 60 -5.11 18.31 -5.62
N GLU A 61 -5.46 17.34 -4.80
CA GLU A 61 -6.76 17.26 -4.15
C GLU A 61 -6.85 18.21 -2.93
N PRO A 62 -8.05 18.70 -2.59
CA PRO A 62 -8.24 19.48 -1.35
C PRO A 62 -7.95 18.70 -0.07
N ARG A 63 -7.95 17.37 -0.15
CA ARG A 63 -7.81 16.43 0.97
C ARG A 63 -6.45 15.74 0.95
N PHE A 64 -5.84 15.62 2.12
CA PHE A 64 -4.65 14.81 2.34
C PHE A 64 -5.00 13.35 2.68
N GLY A 65 -4.02 12.45 2.57
CA GLY A 65 -4.16 11.01 2.82
C GLY A 65 -4.20 10.16 1.54
N GLY A 66 -4.38 10.78 0.37
CA GLY A 66 -4.41 10.10 -0.93
C GLY A 66 -5.49 9.01 -0.98
N LYS A 67 -5.08 7.75 -1.20
CA LYS A 67 -6.01 6.60 -1.27
C LYS A 67 -6.58 6.15 0.09
N VAL A 68 -6.02 6.61 1.21
CA VAL A 68 -6.64 6.43 2.53
C VAL A 68 -7.78 7.43 2.64
N HIS A 69 -8.99 6.95 2.40
CA HIS A 69 -10.21 7.76 2.36
C HIS A 69 -11.35 7.02 3.06
N THR A 70 -11.91 7.62 4.10
CA THR A 70 -13.03 7.09 4.87
C THR A 70 -14.19 8.08 4.85
N VAL A 71 -15.37 7.63 4.45
CA VAL A 71 -16.62 8.39 4.58
C VAL A 71 -17.35 7.93 5.84
N ARG A 72 -17.78 8.89 6.64
CA ARG A 72 -18.60 8.66 7.84
C ARG A 72 -19.97 9.29 7.62
N ARG A 73 -21.00 8.47 7.48
CA ARG A 73 -22.33 8.91 7.13
C ARG A 73 -23.39 8.02 7.77
N ASP A 74 -24.37 8.60 8.42
CA ASP A 74 -25.52 7.90 9.00
C ASP A 74 -25.14 6.74 9.94
N GLY A 75 -24.04 6.88 10.69
CA GLY A 75 -23.50 5.84 11.56
C GLY A 75 -22.65 4.77 10.86
N PHE A 76 -22.54 4.82 9.54
CA PHE A 76 -21.64 3.95 8.77
C PHE A 76 -20.22 4.53 8.68
N VAL A 77 -19.23 3.65 8.69
CA VAL A 77 -17.83 3.98 8.42
C VAL A 77 -17.40 3.21 7.17
N VAL A 78 -17.31 3.93 6.06
CA VAL A 78 -17.10 3.38 4.72
C VAL A 78 -15.68 3.70 4.24
N GLU A 79 -14.89 2.65 3.97
CA GLU A 79 -13.54 2.82 3.43
C GLU A 79 -13.58 2.88 1.90
N GLY A 80 -13.02 3.94 1.33
CA GLY A 80 -12.89 4.07 -0.13
C GLY A 80 -11.67 3.34 -0.69
N GLY A 81 -10.55 3.35 0.04
CA GLY A 81 -9.28 2.74 -0.34
C GLY A 81 -8.93 1.49 0.49
N PRO A 82 -7.78 1.41 1.14
CA PRO A 82 -7.49 0.31 2.06
C PRO A 82 -8.43 0.33 3.26
N ASP A 83 -8.81 -0.84 3.78
CA ASP A 83 -9.70 -0.98 4.94
C ASP A 83 -8.96 -1.40 6.22
N SER A 84 -7.74 -1.88 6.08
CA SER A 84 -6.95 -2.42 7.18
C SER A 84 -5.45 -2.33 6.89
N ALA A 85 -4.66 -2.32 7.96
CA ALA A 85 -3.23 -2.51 7.95
C ALA A 85 -2.87 -3.82 8.64
N ILE A 86 -1.64 -4.32 8.43
CA ILE A 86 -1.14 -5.54 9.04
C ILE A 86 -0.17 -5.23 10.18
N ILE A 87 -0.28 -5.98 11.29
CA ILE A 87 0.52 -5.76 12.49
C ILE A 87 2.03 -5.91 12.26
N GLU A 88 2.44 -6.67 11.25
CA GLU A 88 3.85 -6.86 10.88
C GLU A 88 4.51 -5.59 10.31
N LYS A 89 3.72 -4.62 9.84
CA LYS A 89 4.17 -3.30 9.36
C LYS A 89 4.05 -2.26 10.48
N HIS A 90 5.10 -2.09 11.28
CA HIS A 90 5.04 -1.32 12.53
C HIS A 90 4.92 0.20 12.37
N TRP A 91 5.26 0.76 11.21
CA TRP A 91 5.28 2.21 10.99
C TRP A 91 3.94 2.92 11.31
N PRO A 92 2.77 2.45 10.85
CA PRO A 92 1.50 3.08 11.19
C PRO A 92 1.21 2.99 12.70
N ILE A 93 1.60 1.89 13.36
CA ILE A 93 1.39 1.68 14.79
C ILE A 93 2.25 2.67 15.59
N THR A 94 3.53 2.79 15.22
CA THR A 94 4.45 3.73 15.86
C THR A 94 3.98 5.17 15.68
N MET A 95 3.53 5.51 14.47
CA MET A 95 3.00 6.84 14.15
C MET A 95 1.73 7.14 14.96
N ALA A 96 0.76 6.23 15.00
CA ALA A 96 -0.48 6.39 15.75
C ALA A 96 -0.23 6.60 17.26
N ARG A 97 0.70 5.82 17.84
CA ARG A 97 1.10 5.98 19.25
C ARG A 97 1.74 7.34 19.51
N ARG A 98 2.64 7.75 18.63
CA ARG A 98 3.31 9.05 18.73
C ARG A 98 2.32 10.22 18.66
N LEU A 99 1.28 10.09 17.83
CA LEU A 99 0.24 11.10 17.66
C LEU A 99 -0.89 11.02 18.71
N GLY A 100 -0.78 10.11 19.69
CA GLY A 100 -1.74 10.02 20.80
C GLY A 100 -3.06 9.31 20.42
N ILE A 101 -3.14 8.66 19.25
CA ILE A 101 -4.33 7.91 18.81
C ILE A 101 -4.17 6.40 18.95
N GLY A 102 -3.27 5.94 19.81
CA GLY A 102 -3.01 4.52 20.03
C GLY A 102 -4.16 3.75 20.68
N ASP A 103 -5.10 4.42 21.32
CA ASP A 103 -6.35 3.86 21.87
C ASP A 103 -7.49 3.76 20.84
N ARG A 104 -7.26 4.29 19.63
CA ARG A 104 -8.23 4.31 18.53
C ARG A 104 -8.14 3.10 17.63
N PHE A 105 -7.16 2.20 17.85
CA PHE A 105 -7.08 0.97 17.06
C PHE A 105 -8.36 0.13 17.20
N GLU A 106 -8.76 -0.48 16.09
CA GLU A 106 -9.85 -1.43 15.99
C GLU A 106 -9.31 -2.76 15.46
N ASP A 107 -9.41 -3.78 16.27
CA ASP A 107 -8.97 -5.13 15.89
C ASP A 107 -9.98 -5.81 14.98
N SER A 108 -9.50 -6.59 14.00
CA SER A 108 -10.40 -7.45 13.23
C SER A 108 -11.01 -8.55 14.11
N ASN A 109 -12.22 -8.95 13.77
CA ASN A 109 -12.95 -9.99 14.52
C ASN A 109 -12.35 -11.37 14.30
N GLU A 110 -11.33 -11.71 15.09
CA GLU A 110 -10.61 -12.99 14.98
C GLU A 110 -11.50 -14.22 15.27
N GLY A 111 -12.63 -14.04 15.97
CA GLY A 111 -13.58 -15.12 16.28
C GLY A 111 -14.28 -15.68 15.05
N ILE A 112 -14.37 -14.89 13.98
CA ILE A 112 -15.02 -15.27 12.72
C ILE A 112 -14.06 -15.15 11.53
N ARG A 113 -12.77 -15.31 11.74
CA ARG A 113 -11.74 -15.18 10.71
C ARG A 113 -11.81 -16.28 9.66
N LYS A 114 -12.87 -16.26 8.85
CA LYS A 114 -13.07 -17.10 7.68
C LYS A 114 -13.05 -16.25 6.41
N SER A 115 -12.55 -16.83 5.35
CA SER A 115 -12.63 -16.24 4.01
C SER A 115 -13.14 -17.29 3.04
N PHE A 116 -13.81 -16.87 1.99
CA PHE A 116 -14.41 -17.77 1.04
C PHE A 116 -13.87 -17.50 -0.38
N VAL A 117 -13.95 -18.52 -1.21
CA VAL A 117 -13.69 -18.43 -2.66
C VAL A 117 -14.98 -18.83 -3.37
N PHE A 118 -15.53 -17.94 -4.19
CA PHE A 118 -16.68 -18.27 -5.02
C PHE A 118 -16.18 -18.99 -6.29
N THR A 119 -16.54 -20.26 -6.42
CA THR A 119 -16.21 -21.05 -7.60
C THR A 119 -17.22 -22.17 -7.79
N ARG A 120 -17.46 -22.56 -9.03
CA ARG A 120 -18.45 -23.62 -9.36
C ARG A 120 -19.83 -23.33 -8.80
N GLY A 121 -20.28 -22.05 -8.87
CA GLY A 121 -21.61 -21.61 -8.47
C GLY A 121 -21.88 -21.56 -6.95
N ARG A 122 -20.85 -21.67 -6.09
CA ARG A 122 -21.03 -21.59 -4.64
C ARG A 122 -19.80 -21.05 -3.90
N LEU A 123 -20.00 -20.60 -2.68
CA LEU A 123 -18.95 -20.21 -1.75
C LEU A 123 -18.27 -21.45 -1.15
N HIS A 124 -16.96 -21.53 -1.28
CA HIS A 124 -16.12 -22.55 -0.64
C HIS A 124 -15.27 -21.88 0.44
N GLU A 125 -15.35 -22.37 1.66
CA GLU A 125 -14.49 -21.87 2.73
C GLU A 125 -13.02 -22.12 2.40
N LEU A 126 -12.18 -21.08 2.53
CA LEU A 126 -10.74 -21.21 2.43
C LEU A 126 -10.25 -22.01 3.64
N PRO A 127 -9.57 -23.16 3.44
CA PRO A 127 -9.18 -24.04 4.54
C PRO A 127 -8.39 -23.31 5.62
N GLU A 128 -8.72 -23.58 6.88
CA GLU A 128 -7.93 -23.06 7.99
C GLU A 128 -6.44 -23.39 7.86
N GLY A 129 -5.61 -22.40 8.15
CA GLY A 129 -4.16 -22.56 8.09
C GLY A 129 -3.56 -22.39 6.70
N ILE A 130 -4.32 -21.90 5.71
CA ILE A 130 -3.70 -21.31 4.52
C ILE A 130 -3.16 -19.95 4.92
N ILE A 131 -1.85 -19.80 4.83
CA ILE A 131 -1.13 -18.55 5.05
C ILE A 131 -0.40 -18.24 3.77
N LEU A 132 -0.67 -17.08 3.18
CA LEU A 132 -0.02 -16.65 1.93
C LEU A 132 0.00 -17.79 0.88
N MET A 133 -1.15 -18.39 0.57
CA MET A 133 -1.32 -19.46 -0.44
C MET A 133 -0.77 -20.85 -0.04
N VAL A 134 -0.09 -21.01 1.10
CA VAL A 134 0.57 -22.27 1.51
C VAL A 134 -0.19 -22.91 2.68
N PRO A 135 -0.58 -24.21 2.61
CA PRO A 135 -1.26 -24.88 3.70
C PRO A 135 -0.28 -25.17 4.85
N THR A 136 -0.67 -24.78 6.06
CA THR A 136 0.06 -25.06 7.31
C THR A 136 -0.68 -26.05 8.21
N ARG A 137 -1.93 -26.38 7.88
CA ARG A 137 -2.77 -27.39 8.54
C ARG A 137 -3.24 -28.38 7.49
N MET A 138 -2.69 -29.60 7.51
CA MET A 138 -2.93 -30.59 6.46
C MET A 138 -4.34 -31.20 6.51
N VAL A 139 -4.89 -31.44 7.71
CA VAL A 139 -6.22 -32.07 7.84
C VAL A 139 -7.35 -31.17 7.31
N PRO A 140 -7.49 -29.90 7.74
CA PRO A 140 -8.49 -29.02 7.16
C PRO A 140 -8.31 -28.82 5.65
N PHE A 141 -7.07 -28.75 5.17
CA PHE A 141 -6.78 -28.66 3.75
C PHE A 141 -7.23 -29.90 2.98
N ALA A 142 -6.94 -31.12 3.49
CA ALA A 142 -7.34 -32.37 2.87
C ALA A 142 -8.87 -32.53 2.78
N LEU A 143 -9.60 -32.05 3.80
CA LEU A 143 -11.07 -32.14 3.85
C LEU A 143 -11.78 -31.03 3.07
N SER A 144 -11.08 -29.96 2.68
CA SER A 144 -11.68 -28.84 1.95
C SER A 144 -12.23 -29.27 0.58
N SER A 145 -13.37 -28.69 0.20
CA SER A 145 -13.98 -28.86 -1.12
C SER A 145 -13.44 -27.91 -2.20
N LEU A 146 -12.53 -26.97 -1.83
CA LEU A 146 -12.01 -25.93 -2.72
C LEU A 146 -11.17 -26.53 -3.86
N MET A 147 -10.37 -27.56 -3.57
CA MET A 147 -9.48 -28.22 -4.54
C MET A 147 -9.84 -29.68 -4.75
N SER A 148 -9.56 -30.17 -5.97
CA SER A 148 -9.67 -31.59 -6.31
C SER A 148 -8.60 -32.43 -5.58
N TRP A 149 -8.81 -33.72 -5.43
CA TRP A 149 -7.80 -34.62 -4.86
C TRP A 149 -6.49 -34.62 -5.64
N PRO A 150 -6.49 -34.70 -6.99
CA PRO A 150 -5.26 -34.56 -7.77
C PRO A 150 -4.54 -33.23 -7.52
N GLY A 151 -5.29 -32.12 -7.39
CA GLY A 151 -4.73 -30.81 -7.08
C GLY A 151 -4.07 -30.77 -5.70
N LYS A 152 -4.69 -31.37 -4.69
CA LYS A 152 -4.13 -31.47 -3.34
C LYS A 152 -2.84 -32.30 -3.31
N VAL A 153 -2.83 -33.46 -4.01
CA VAL A 153 -1.61 -34.29 -4.15
C VAL A 153 -0.52 -33.49 -4.87
N ARG A 154 -0.86 -32.82 -5.99
CA ARG A 154 0.11 -31.98 -6.72
C ARG A 154 0.70 -30.86 -5.84
N MET A 155 -0.13 -30.22 -5.03
CA MET A 155 0.33 -29.20 -4.06
C MET A 155 1.26 -29.81 -3.00
N GLY A 156 0.93 -31.00 -2.49
CA GLY A 156 1.76 -31.76 -1.55
C GLY A 156 3.13 -32.17 -2.12
N MET A 157 3.26 -32.31 -3.44
CA MET A 157 4.55 -32.59 -4.09
C MET A 157 5.60 -31.49 -3.83
N ASP A 158 5.22 -30.28 -3.41
CA ASP A 158 6.16 -29.26 -2.96
C ASP A 158 7.17 -29.78 -1.93
N LEU A 159 6.81 -30.78 -1.15
CA LEU A 159 7.68 -31.42 -0.15
C LEU A 159 8.89 -32.13 -0.77
N VAL A 160 8.77 -32.61 -2.01
CA VAL A 160 9.78 -33.44 -2.67
C VAL A 160 10.40 -32.79 -3.91
N LEU A 161 9.75 -31.76 -4.48
CA LEU A 161 10.27 -31.05 -5.65
C LEU A 161 11.65 -30.44 -5.38
N PRO A 162 12.58 -30.48 -6.34
CA PRO A 162 13.86 -29.80 -6.21
C PRO A 162 13.68 -28.27 -6.15
N ARG A 163 14.74 -27.57 -5.73
CA ARG A 163 14.80 -26.11 -5.86
C ARG A 163 14.74 -25.74 -7.33
N GLY A 164 14.01 -24.66 -7.65
CA GLY A 164 14.02 -24.12 -9.01
C GLY A 164 15.39 -23.52 -9.30
N GLY A 165 16.10 -24.12 -10.27
CA GLY A 165 17.40 -23.63 -10.74
C GLY A 165 17.34 -22.99 -12.13
N ALA A 166 16.29 -23.32 -12.91
CA ALA A 166 16.26 -23.06 -14.34
C ALA A 166 16.23 -21.55 -14.74
N ALA A 167 15.72 -20.66 -13.91
CA ALA A 167 15.73 -19.22 -14.21
C ALA A 167 17.11 -18.57 -13.97
N ARG A 168 17.96 -19.18 -13.13
CA ARG A 168 19.34 -18.68 -12.87
C ARG A 168 20.35 -19.16 -13.91
N ASP A 169 20.15 -20.32 -14.50
CA ASP A 169 21.09 -20.94 -15.45
C ASP A 169 20.97 -20.35 -16.87
N ALA A 170 19.89 -19.59 -17.17
CA ALA A 170 19.63 -19.00 -18.49
C ALA A 170 20.19 -17.58 -18.68
N GLY A 171 21.03 -17.08 -17.78
CA GLY A 171 21.63 -15.74 -17.89
C GLY A 171 20.63 -14.58 -17.71
N GLY A 172 19.45 -14.84 -17.20
CA GLY A 172 18.46 -13.84 -16.80
C GLY A 172 18.56 -13.54 -15.30
N ASP A 173 18.11 -12.37 -14.88
CA ASP A 173 18.20 -11.81 -13.50
C ASP A 173 17.48 -12.62 -12.41
N GLY A 174 17.07 -13.85 -12.69
CA GLY A 174 16.47 -14.78 -11.73
C GLY A 174 15.07 -14.39 -11.24
N ASP A 175 14.39 -13.43 -11.89
CA ASP A 175 13.00 -13.10 -11.62
C ASP A 175 12.05 -13.96 -12.46
N GLU A 176 10.98 -14.41 -11.86
CA GLU A 176 9.92 -15.17 -12.53
C GLU A 176 8.55 -14.61 -12.16
N SER A 177 7.53 -14.94 -12.97
CA SER A 177 6.17 -14.57 -12.60
C SER A 177 5.71 -15.36 -11.37
N LEU A 178 4.87 -14.71 -10.56
CA LEU A 178 4.23 -15.38 -9.42
C LEU A 178 3.38 -16.57 -9.90
N GLY A 179 2.77 -16.45 -11.09
CA GLY A 179 2.02 -17.53 -11.74
C GLY A 179 2.89 -18.75 -12.04
N ASP A 180 4.07 -18.55 -12.65
CA ASP A 180 5.01 -19.64 -12.93
C ASP A 180 5.56 -20.24 -11.66
N PHE A 181 5.94 -19.40 -10.69
CA PHE A 181 6.41 -19.85 -9.38
C PHE A 181 5.37 -20.75 -8.69
N VAL A 182 4.13 -20.28 -8.55
CA VAL A 182 3.06 -21.05 -7.92
C VAL A 182 2.73 -22.32 -8.72
N ARG A 183 2.69 -22.23 -10.05
CA ARG A 183 2.41 -23.36 -10.93
C ARG A 183 3.44 -24.48 -10.77
N ARG A 184 4.75 -24.11 -10.74
CA ARG A 184 5.83 -25.11 -10.59
C ARG A 184 5.94 -25.65 -9.16
N ARG A 185 5.62 -24.85 -8.13
CA ARG A 185 5.69 -25.30 -6.73
C ARG A 185 4.41 -25.98 -6.27
N LEU A 186 3.27 -25.34 -6.44
CA LEU A 186 1.99 -25.74 -5.84
C LEU A 186 0.99 -26.31 -6.85
N GLY A 187 1.20 -26.09 -8.14
CA GLY A 187 0.36 -26.61 -9.21
C GLY A 187 -0.68 -25.62 -9.74
N ARG A 188 -1.25 -25.93 -10.91
CA ARG A 188 -2.19 -25.06 -11.63
C ARG A 188 -3.48 -24.77 -10.85
N GLU A 189 -4.02 -25.78 -10.18
CA GLU A 189 -5.27 -25.61 -9.42
C GLU A 189 -5.07 -24.73 -8.18
N ALA A 190 -3.91 -24.82 -7.52
CA ALA A 190 -3.54 -23.93 -6.43
C ALA A 190 -3.40 -22.47 -6.91
N LEU A 191 -2.80 -22.27 -8.09
CA LEU A 191 -2.74 -20.96 -8.71
C LEU A 191 -4.15 -20.40 -8.96
N ALA A 192 -5.00 -21.13 -9.66
CA ALA A 192 -6.30 -20.64 -10.09
C ALA A 192 -7.32 -20.42 -8.94
N ARG A 193 -7.26 -21.22 -7.87
CA ARG A 193 -8.29 -21.20 -6.81
C ARG A 193 -7.84 -20.58 -5.49
N ILE A 194 -6.54 -20.41 -5.29
CA ILE A 194 -5.99 -19.87 -4.05
C ILE A 194 -5.13 -18.64 -4.33
N ALA A 195 -4.07 -18.78 -5.14
CA ALA A 195 -3.10 -17.71 -5.29
C ALA A 195 -3.66 -16.52 -6.09
N GLU A 196 -4.23 -16.76 -7.25
CA GLU A 196 -4.77 -15.71 -8.12
C GLU A 196 -5.81 -14.85 -7.39
N PRO A 197 -6.89 -15.41 -6.78
CA PRO A 197 -7.88 -14.57 -6.14
C PRO A 197 -7.35 -13.82 -4.89
N ILE A 198 -6.38 -14.39 -4.16
CA ILE A 198 -5.75 -13.68 -3.03
C ILE A 198 -4.91 -12.50 -3.55
N VAL A 199 -4.12 -12.72 -4.61
CA VAL A 199 -3.29 -11.69 -5.22
C VAL A 199 -4.13 -10.59 -5.85
N ALA A 200 -5.21 -10.96 -6.53
CA ALA A 200 -6.16 -9.99 -7.08
C ALA A 200 -6.75 -9.10 -5.98
N GLY A 201 -7.09 -9.67 -4.82
CA GLY A 201 -7.60 -8.90 -3.67
C GLY A 201 -6.57 -7.95 -3.05
N ILE A 202 -5.27 -8.19 -3.19
CA ILE A 202 -4.21 -7.35 -2.61
C ILE A 202 -3.69 -6.33 -3.64
N HIS A 203 -3.41 -6.76 -4.88
CA HIS A 203 -2.70 -5.99 -5.88
C HIS A 203 -3.57 -5.61 -7.09
N ALA A 204 -4.82 -6.11 -7.18
CA ALA A 204 -5.64 -6.09 -8.39
C ALA A 204 -4.87 -6.57 -9.64
N GLY A 205 -3.82 -7.37 -9.45
CA GLY A 205 -2.83 -7.74 -10.45
C GLY A 205 -3.13 -9.07 -11.13
N ASP A 206 -2.34 -9.35 -12.16
CA ASP A 206 -2.30 -10.64 -12.85
C ASP A 206 -1.06 -11.42 -12.41
N PRO A 207 -1.19 -12.53 -11.66
CA PRO A 207 -0.05 -13.31 -11.21
C PRO A 207 0.83 -13.83 -12.36
N GLU A 208 0.30 -13.95 -13.59
CA GLU A 208 1.08 -14.36 -14.75
C GLU A 208 2.12 -13.31 -15.18
N GLN A 209 1.94 -12.05 -14.77
CA GLN A 209 2.83 -10.96 -15.11
C GLN A 209 3.56 -10.37 -13.89
N MET A 210 3.08 -10.66 -12.68
CA MET A 210 3.63 -10.11 -11.46
C MET A 210 4.94 -10.80 -11.07
N SER A 211 5.96 -10.03 -10.72
CA SER A 211 7.22 -10.50 -10.18
C SER A 211 7.04 -11.14 -8.79
N VAL A 212 7.48 -12.37 -8.61
CA VAL A 212 7.54 -12.97 -7.27
C VAL A 212 8.61 -12.30 -6.41
N ARG A 213 9.71 -11.84 -7.02
CA ARG A 213 10.81 -11.13 -6.35
C ARG A 213 10.36 -9.80 -5.75
N ALA A 214 9.52 -9.05 -6.48
CA ALA A 214 9.01 -7.75 -6.03
C ALA A 214 7.84 -7.88 -5.04
N THR A 215 6.94 -8.87 -5.22
CA THR A 215 5.71 -8.96 -4.45
C THR A 215 5.79 -9.90 -3.24
N PHE A 216 6.45 -11.05 -3.39
CA PHE A 216 6.56 -12.08 -2.36
C PHE A 216 7.99 -12.64 -2.24
N PRO A 217 9.03 -11.80 -2.01
CA PRO A 217 10.44 -12.24 -1.95
C PRO A 217 10.65 -13.34 -0.90
N MET A 218 9.82 -13.38 0.12
CA MET A 218 9.88 -14.40 1.15
C MET A 218 9.66 -15.83 0.62
N PHE A 219 8.96 -16.01 -0.50
CA PHE A 219 8.76 -17.33 -1.10
C PHE A 219 10.05 -17.85 -1.74
N LEU A 220 10.79 -16.97 -2.40
CA LEU A 220 12.11 -17.30 -2.95
C LEU A 220 13.08 -17.68 -1.82
N ASP A 221 13.08 -16.92 -0.74
CA ASP A 221 13.85 -17.20 0.47
C ASP A 221 13.49 -18.57 1.09
N MET A 222 12.19 -18.87 1.17
CA MET A 222 11.72 -20.16 1.69
C MET A 222 12.16 -21.32 0.81
N GLU A 223 12.05 -21.19 -0.51
CA GLU A 223 12.50 -22.19 -1.45
C GLU A 223 14.01 -22.42 -1.35
N GLN A 224 14.79 -21.34 -1.27
CA GLN A 224 16.25 -21.43 -1.16
C GLN A 224 16.70 -22.05 0.16
N LYS A 225 16.15 -21.61 1.29
CA LYS A 225 16.57 -22.06 2.64
C LYS A 225 16.02 -23.44 2.99
N HIS A 226 14.81 -23.75 2.53
CA HIS A 226 14.08 -24.95 2.99
C HIS A 226 13.70 -25.91 1.86
N ARG A 227 13.97 -25.59 0.59
CA ARG A 227 13.57 -26.34 -0.62
C ARG A 227 12.05 -26.42 -0.83
N SER A 228 11.24 -26.30 0.20
CA SER A 228 9.78 -26.45 0.18
C SER A 228 9.12 -25.31 0.95
N LEU A 229 8.10 -24.71 0.36
CA LEU A 229 7.29 -23.69 1.00
C LEU A 229 6.51 -24.26 2.19
N ILE A 230 5.98 -25.48 2.04
CA ILE A 230 5.24 -26.18 3.09
C ILE A 230 6.14 -26.45 4.30
N LEU A 231 7.35 -26.96 4.08
CA LEU A 231 8.31 -27.20 5.18
C LEU A 231 8.74 -25.90 5.86
N ALA A 232 8.99 -24.85 5.10
CA ALA A 232 9.33 -23.52 5.63
C ALA A 232 8.23 -23.00 6.55
N MET A 233 6.97 -23.05 6.08
CA MET A 233 5.81 -22.56 6.84
C MET A 233 5.53 -23.40 8.10
N LEU A 234 5.69 -24.72 8.03
CA LEU A 234 5.56 -25.60 9.18
C LEU A 234 6.63 -25.31 10.25
N LYS A 235 7.88 -25.05 9.83
CA LYS A 235 8.96 -24.63 10.75
C LYS A 235 8.67 -23.27 11.38
N ARG A 236 8.24 -22.27 10.59
CA ARG A 236 7.81 -20.96 11.12
C ARG A 236 6.69 -21.08 12.14
N ARG A 237 5.67 -21.90 11.86
CA ARG A 237 4.57 -22.15 12.78
C ARG A 237 5.07 -22.76 14.09
N LYS A 238 5.91 -23.80 14.03
CA LYS A 238 6.51 -24.41 15.24
C LYS A 238 7.33 -23.41 16.05
N ALA A 239 8.13 -22.57 15.37
CA ALA A 239 8.92 -21.53 16.01
C ALA A 239 8.03 -20.50 16.72
N ARG A 240 6.95 -20.03 16.06
CA ARG A 240 5.97 -19.11 16.67
C ARG A 240 5.27 -19.74 17.88
N GLN A 241 4.85 -21.01 17.80
CA GLN A 241 4.25 -21.73 18.92
C GLN A 241 5.20 -21.87 20.10
N LYS A 242 6.50 -22.20 19.83
CA LYS A 242 7.53 -22.27 20.88
C LYS A 242 7.81 -20.90 21.51
N ALA A 243 7.86 -19.84 20.72
CA ALA A 243 8.02 -18.48 21.22
C ALA A 243 6.79 -18.00 22.04
N ALA A 244 5.59 -18.35 21.61
CA ALA A 244 4.37 -18.07 22.37
C ALA A 244 4.29 -18.84 23.69
N ALA A 245 4.70 -20.11 23.69
CA ALA A 245 4.77 -20.93 24.91
C ALA A 245 5.87 -20.46 25.89
N ALA A 246 6.94 -19.83 25.39
CA ALA A 246 8.02 -19.25 26.21
C ALA A 246 7.66 -17.87 26.79
N LYS A 247 6.69 -17.17 26.20
CA LYS A 247 6.08 -15.98 26.80
C LYS A 247 4.96 -16.46 27.71
N SER A 248 5.04 -16.16 29.01
CA SER A 248 4.01 -16.53 30.02
C SER A 248 2.58 -16.32 29.53
N PRO A 249 1.60 -17.12 30.06
CA PRO A 249 0.20 -17.11 29.60
C PRO A 249 -0.59 -15.82 29.86
N SER A 250 0.01 -14.77 30.38
CA SER A 250 -0.62 -13.46 30.54
C SER A 250 -0.65 -12.73 29.19
N GLY A 251 -1.55 -13.17 28.31
CA GLY A 251 -1.92 -12.44 27.08
C GLY A 251 -2.75 -11.17 27.34
N VAL A 252 -2.79 -10.70 28.57
CA VAL A 252 -3.21 -9.34 28.92
C VAL A 252 -1.94 -8.49 28.87
N ALA A 253 -1.90 -7.49 27.99
CA ALA A 253 -0.87 -6.45 28.02
C ALA A 253 -0.74 -6.01 29.50
N GLY A 254 0.46 -6.16 30.09
CA GLY A 254 0.67 -5.80 31.49
C GLY A 254 0.25 -4.34 31.71
N PRO A 255 -0.12 -3.96 32.95
CA PRO A 255 -0.42 -2.57 33.26
C PRO A 255 0.78 -1.70 32.85
N GLY A 256 0.58 -0.84 31.85
CA GLY A 256 1.62 0.03 31.29
C GLY A 256 2.14 -0.35 29.87
N ALA A 257 1.65 -1.43 29.26
CA ALA A 257 1.96 -1.66 27.85
C ALA A 257 1.33 -0.56 26.97
N PRO A 258 2.07 0.01 26.01
CA PRO A 258 1.52 1.06 25.16
C PRO A 258 0.34 0.52 24.34
N PRO A 259 -0.75 1.30 24.16
CA PRO A 259 -1.90 0.88 23.40
C PRO A 259 -1.51 0.52 21.94
N GLY A 260 -2.12 -0.52 21.40
CA GLY A 260 -1.85 -0.98 20.04
C GLY A 260 -2.73 -2.16 19.65
N PRO A 261 -2.76 -2.51 18.35
CA PRO A 261 -3.57 -3.61 17.86
C PRO A 261 -3.03 -4.97 18.32
N HIS A 262 -3.94 -5.93 18.45
CA HIS A 262 -3.65 -7.32 18.87
C HIS A 262 -3.92 -8.34 17.76
N SER A 263 -4.81 -8.02 16.81
CA SER A 263 -5.15 -8.89 15.68
C SER A 263 -4.15 -8.73 14.52
N TYR A 264 -4.16 -9.70 13.60
CA TYR A 264 -3.29 -9.65 12.42
C TYR A 264 -3.62 -8.46 11.50
N PHE A 265 -4.92 -8.22 11.28
CA PHE A 265 -5.43 -7.03 10.61
C PHE A 265 -6.00 -6.07 11.64
N TYR A 266 -5.69 -4.81 11.49
CA TYR A 266 -6.26 -3.75 12.31
C TYR A 266 -6.68 -2.55 11.46
N SER A 267 -7.56 -1.74 12.02
CA SER A 267 -8.00 -0.48 11.48
C SER A 267 -8.05 0.56 12.60
N PHE A 268 -8.80 1.62 12.43
CA PHE A 268 -9.15 2.56 13.50
C PHE A 268 -10.68 2.61 13.66
N LYS A 269 -11.16 2.97 14.82
CA LYS A 269 -12.60 3.00 15.15
C LYS A 269 -13.42 3.83 14.16
N GLY A 270 -12.91 4.96 13.74
CA GLY A 270 -13.54 5.81 12.72
C GLY A 270 -13.00 5.62 11.30
N GLY A 271 -12.26 4.54 11.02
CA GLY A 271 -11.68 4.26 9.72
C GLY A 271 -10.20 4.61 9.61
N LEU A 272 -9.54 4.08 8.58
CA LEU A 272 -8.09 4.26 8.39
C LEU A 272 -7.68 5.73 8.20
N GLN A 273 -8.59 6.59 7.74
CA GLN A 273 -8.32 8.01 7.57
C GLN A 273 -7.99 8.70 8.90
N GLU A 274 -8.39 8.16 10.06
CA GLU A 274 -7.97 8.71 11.37
C GLU A 274 -6.45 8.86 11.47
N LEU A 275 -5.68 7.97 10.86
CA LEU A 275 -4.21 8.06 10.86
C LEU A 275 -3.72 9.25 10.03
N SER A 276 -4.22 9.42 8.81
CA SER A 276 -3.83 10.58 7.97
C SER A 276 -4.30 11.90 8.58
N ASP A 277 -5.52 11.93 9.11
CA ASP A 277 -6.07 13.10 9.78
C ASP A 277 -5.22 13.52 11.01
N ALA A 278 -4.79 12.54 11.81
CA ALA A 278 -3.92 12.79 12.96
C ALA A 278 -2.52 13.29 12.55
N ILE A 279 -1.96 12.78 11.45
CA ILE A 279 -0.70 13.30 10.92
C ILE A 279 -0.90 14.76 10.49
N VAL A 280 -1.92 15.05 9.67
CA VAL A 280 -2.24 16.40 9.18
C VAL A 280 -2.45 17.36 10.35
N ALA A 281 -3.23 16.99 11.37
CA ALA A 281 -3.49 17.80 12.56
C ALA A 281 -2.22 18.09 13.40
N SER A 282 -1.16 17.27 13.26
CA SER A 282 0.12 17.46 13.94
C SER A 282 1.10 18.34 13.17
N LEU A 283 0.72 18.86 12.02
CA LEU A 283 1.56 19.67 11.13
C LEU A 283 1.05 21.11 11.08
N PRO A 284 1.93 22.12 10.87
CA PRO A 284 1.52 23.50 10.73
C PRO A 284 0.65 23.69 9.48
N PRO A 285 -0.56 24.23 9.59
CA PRO A 285 -1.49 24.35 8.47
C PRO A 285 -0.97 25.25 7.34
N GLU A 286 -0.15 26.25 7.65
CA GLU A 286 0.47 27.14 6.66
C GLU A 286 1.48 26.46 5.74
N ARG A 287 1.88 25.22 6.06
CA ARG A 287 2.80 24.41 5.27
C ARG A 287 2.10 23.35 4.40
N LEU A 288 0.79 23.26 4.54
CA LEU A 288 -0.05 22.28 3.84
C LEU A 288 -0.88 22.97 2.75
N HIS A 289 -0.60 22.66 1.50
CA HIS A 289 -1.24 23.28 0.34
C HIS A 289 -2.09 22.25 -0.41
N GLY A 290 -3.32 22.02 0.09
CA GLY A 290 -4.33 21.19 -0.60
C GLY A 290 -4.97 21.97 -1.76
N GLY A 291 -5.32 21.28 -2.85
CA GLY A 291 -5.82 21.89 -4.08
C GLY A 291 -4.73 22.64 -4.87
N SER A 292 -3.44 22.39 -4.58
CA SER A 292 -2.31 23.10 -5.15
C SER A 292 -1.39 22.14 -5.92
N ALA A 293 -1.86 21.71 -7.09
CA ALA A 293 -1.09 20.81 -7.95
C ALA A 293 0.20 21.42 -8.46
N VAL A 294 1.31 20.70 -8.34
CA VAL A 294 2.56 21.03 -9.05
C VAL A 294 2.46 20.49 -10.48
N ARG A 295 2.51 21.37 -11.48
CA ARG A 295 2.34 21.02 -12.90
C ARG A 295 3.67 20.77 -13.59
N THR A 296 4.72 21.57 -13.28
CA THR A 296 6.05 21.40 -13.86
C THR A 296 7.13 21.58 -12.82
N MET A 297 8.27 20.96 -13.07
CA MET A 297 9.50 21.11 -12.31
C MET A 297 10.66 21.35 -13.29
N ALA A 298 11.45 22.37 -13.05
CA ALA A 298 12.62 22.71 -13.87
C ALA A 298 13.79 23.18 -13.00
N PRO A 299 15.05 22.97 -13.43
CA PRO A 299 16.19 23.57 -12.75
C PRO A 299 16.12 25.11 -12.83
N CYS A 300 16.51 25.81 -11.77
CA CYS A 300 16.51 27.29 -11.73
C CYS A 300 17.59 27.98 -12.60
N GLY A 301 18.42 27.19 -13.26
CA GLY A 301 19.55 27.66 -14.10
C GLY A 301 20.80 26.83 -13.83
N ALA A 302 21.80 26.98 -14.70
CA ALA A 302 23.04 26.24 -14.60
C ALA A 302 23.78 26.57 -13.28
N GLY A 303 23.99 25.55 -12.44
CA GLY A 303 24.81 25.67 -11.22
C GLY A 303 24.09 26.22 -9.98
N CYS A 304 22.78 26.52 -10.02
CA CYS A 304 22.10 27.08 -8.85
C CYS A 304 21.66 26.00 -7.82
N GLY A 305 21.69 24.73 -8.19
CA GLY A 305 21.34 23.59 -7.27
C GLY A 305 19.92 23.61 -6.73
N ALA A 306 19.01 24.39 -7.35
CA ALA A 306 17.63 24.57 -6.91
C ALA A 306 16.64 24.29 -8.05
N TYR A 307 15.38 24.07 -7.71
CA TYR A 307 14.29 23.76 -8.63
C TYR A 307 13.16 24.79 -8.54
N ALA A 308 12.63 25.18 -9.70
CA ALA A 308 11.41 25.93 -9.81
C ALA A 308 10.23 24.98 -10.03
N LEU A 309 9.26 25.05 -9.16
CA LEU A 309 7.99 24.34 -9.26
C LEU A 309 6.93 25.33 -9.72
N GLN A 310 6.18 24.99 -10.77
CA GLN A 310 5.02 25.77 -11.20
C GLN A 310 3.75 25.09 -10.69
N LEU A 311 2.93 25.84 -9.96
CA LEU A 311 1.66 25.40 -9.45
C LEU A 311 0.54 25.61 -10.48
N ALA A 312 -0.60 24.94 -10.27
CA ALA A 312 -1.75 25.02 -11.17
C ALA A 312 -2.37 26.43 -11.26
N ASP A 313 -2.22 27.24 -10.23
CA ASP A 313 -2.66 28.65 -10.20
C ASP A 313 -1.73 29.61 -10.95
N GLY A 314 -0.64 29.08 -11.53
CA GLY A 314 0.38 29.85 -12.23
C GLY A 314 1.49 30.40 -11.33
N SER A 315 1.37 30.28 -10.01
CA SER A 315 2.41 30.70 -9.07
C SER A 315 3.64 29.79 -9.17
N ARG A 316 4.81 30.32 -8.73
CA ARG A 316 6.09 29.60 -8.77
C ARG A 316 6.72 29.56 -7.40
N VAL A 317 7.29 28.42 -7.08
CA VAL A 317 8.03 28.19 -5.84
C VAL A 317 9.43 27.70 -6.18
N VAL A 318 10.45 28.27 -5.55
CA VAL A 318 11.83 27.85 -5.70
C VAL A 318 12.29 27.12 -4.46
N VAL A 319 12.81 25.91 -4.65
CA VAL A 319 13.21 25.01 -3.55
C VAL A 319 14.57 24.38 -3.82
N ASP A 320 15.25 23.99 -2.76
CA ASP A 320 16.58 23.39 -2.81
C ASP A 320 16.52 21.85 -2.96
N ALA A 321 15.41 21.24 -2.53
CA ALA A 321 15.16 19.82 -2.73
C ALA A 321 13.67 19.53 -2.93
N VAL A 322 13.36 18.40 -3.57
CA VAL A 322 11.99 17.95 -3.87
C VAL A 322 11.83 16.48 -3.51
N VAL A 323 10.83 16.16 -2.69
CA VAL A 323 10.37 14.80 -2.45
C VAL A 323 9.14 14.56 -3.32
N LEU A 324 9.26 13.73 -4.36
CA LEU A 324 8.17 13.32 -5.23
C LEU A 324 7.45 12.11 -4.61
N ALA A 325 6.34 12.37 -3.95
CA ALA A 325 5.49 11.37 -3.28
C ALA A 325 4.21 11.08 -4.08
N THR A 326 4.23 11.36 -5.37
CA THR A 326 3.14 11.16 -6.33
C THR A 326 3.18 9.75 -6.95
N PRO A 327 2.14 9.32 -7.67
CA PRO A 327 2.22 8.12 -8.52
C PRO A 327 3.40 8.21 -9.51
N ALA A 328 4.01 7.08 -9.86
CA ALA A 328 5.23 7.07 -10.69
C ALA A 328 5.05 7.78 -12.04
N TRP A 329 3.89 7.66 -12.68
CA TRP A 329 3.59 8.38 -13.93
C TRP A 329 3.59 9.90 -13.75
N ALA A 330 3.06 10.41 -12.62
CA ALA A 330 3.07 11.85 -12.34
C ALA A 330 4.49 12.33 -11.95
N SER A 331 5.24 11.53 -11.17
CA SER A 331 6.67 11.80 -10.93
C SER A 331 7.47 11.82 -12.23
N GLY A 332 7.16 10.91 -13.18
CA GLY A 332 7.76 10.89 -14.50
C GLY A 332 7.48 12.15 -15.30
N ASP A 333 6.23 12.64 -15.27
CA ASP A 333 5.86 13.90 -15.94
C ASP A 333 6.65 15.10 -15.38
N LEU A 334 6.79 15.19 -14.06
CA LEU A 334 7.56 16.25 -13.39
C LEU A 334 9.07 16.16 -13.69
N LEU A 335 9.61 14.96 -13.84
CA LEU A 335 11.03 14.74 -14.10
C LEU A 335 11.42 14.82 -15.58
N ARG A 336 10.47 15.00 -16.49
CA ARG A 336 10.71 14.91 -17.95
C ARG A 336 11.83 15.84 -18.45
N THR A 337 11.90 17.06 -17.92
CA THR A 337 12.92 18.05 -18.29
C THR A 337 14.19 17.93 -17.46
N VAL A 338 14.11 17.38 -16.25
CA VAL A 338 15.21 17.31 -15.28
C VAL A 338 16.01 16.02 -15.46
N ALA A 339 15.32 14.91 -15.67
CA ALA A 339 15.90 13.57 -15.76
C ALA A 339 15.12 12.71 -16.78
N PRO A 340 15.26 12.92 -18.08
CA PRO A 340 14.41 12.30 -19.11
C PRO A 340 14.45 10.76 -19.11
N LEU A 341 15.59 10.13 -18.82
CA LEU A 341 15.70 8.68 -18.77
C LEU A 341 14.94 8.07 -17.56
N PRO A 342 15.18 8.49 -16.31
CA PRO A 342 14.35 8.08 -15.18
C PRO A 342 12.86 8.41 -15.38
N ALA A 343 12.53 9.53 -16.00
CA ALA A 343 11.15 9.92 -16.29
C ALA A 343 10.45 8.91 -17.22
N ALA A 344 11.13 8.44 -18.27
CA ALA A 344 10.61 7.41 -19.15
C ALA A 344 10.44 6.08 -18.43
N ASP A 345 11.42 5.66 -17.61
CA ASP A 345 11.33 4.44 -16.79
C ASP A 345 10.16 4.52 -15.79
N LEU A 346 9.96 5.66 -15.09
CA LEU A 346 8.82 5.91 -14.20
C LEU A 346 7.48 5.80 -14.92
N SER A 347 7.39 6.37 -16.13
CA SER A 347 6.18 6.32 -16.96
C SER A 347 5.87 4.91 -17.47
N SER A 348 6.86 4.01 -17.51
CA SER A 348 6.70 2.61 -17.92
C SER A 348 6.06 1.73 -16.83
N ILE A 349 6.02 2.19 -15.57
CA ILE A 349 5.35 1.46 -14.49
C ILE A 349 3.84 1.49 -14.76
N GLU A 350 3.28 0.33 -15.05
CA GLU A 350 1.86 0.21 -15.32
C GLU A 350 1.03 0.34 -14.05
N TYR A 351 -0.17 0.87 -14.21
CA TYR A 351 -1.16 1.00 -13.15
C TYR A 351 -2.50 0.45 -13.59
N VAL A 352 -3.19 -0.19 -12.67
CA VAL A 352 -4.55 -0.70 -12.86
C VAL A 352 -5.55 0.22 -12.20
N SER A 353 -6.65 0.47 -12.91
CA SER A 353 -7.82 1.19 -12.39
C SER A 353 -8.71 0.22 -11.62
N THR A 354 -9.15 0.64 -10.44
CA THR A 354 -10.04 -0.14 -9.56
C THR A 354 -11.18 0.72 -9.06
N ALA A 355 -12.28 0.07 -8.69
CA ALA A 355 -13.37 0.71 -7.98
C ALA A 355 -13.81 -0.13 -6.78
N THR A 356 -14.36 0.54 -5.77
CA THR A 356 -15.05 -0.11 -4.66
C THR A 356 -16.46 0.42 -4.56
N ALA A 357 -17.42 -0.47 -4.36
CA ALA A 357 -18.81 -0.14 -4.09
C ALA A 357 -19.21 -0.74 -2.75
N SER A 358 -19.54 0.11 -1.81
CA SER A 358 -20.01 -0.26 -0.48
C SER A 358 -21.52 -0.11 -0.42
N LEU A 359 -22.22 -1.19 -0.12
CA LEU A 359 -23.68 -1.25 -0.02
C LEU A 359 -24.07 -1.63 1.40
N ALA A 360 -24.97 -0.86 1.99
CA ALA A 360 -25.53 -1.17 3.31
C ALA A 360 -26.95 -1.68 3.21
N PHE A 361 -27.30 -2.62 4.05
CA PHE A 361 -28.62 -3.26 4.12
C PHE A 361 -29.07 -3.39 5.57
N ARG A 362 -30.36 -3.47 5.78
CA ARG A 362 -30.88 -3.92 7.07
C ARG A 362 -30.51 -5.38 7.30
N ARG A 363 -30.08 -5.70 8.50
CA ARG A 363 -29.62 -7.06 8.86
C ARG A 363 -30.73 -8.10 8.67
N ASP A 364 -32.00 -7.73 8.97
CA ASP A 364 -33.17 -8.60 8.85
C ASP A 364 -33.55 -8.94 7.39
N GLN A 365 -33.02 -8.20 6.42
CA GLN A 365 -33.21 -8.44 4.98
C GLN A 365 -32.09 -9.29 4.35
N VAL A 366 -31.08 -9.66 5.11
CA VAL A 366 -29.94 -10.45 4.66
C VAL A 366 -29.96 -11.82 5.34
N GLU A 367 -30.39 -12.86 4.61
CA GLU A 367 -30.49 -14.22 5.14
C GLU A 367 -29.10 -14.84 5.42
N HIS A 368 -28.09 -14.45 4.66
CA HIS A 368 -26.73 -14.95 4.82
C HIS A 368 -26.13 -14.57 6.18
N ASP A 369 -25.51 -15.53 6.87
CA ASP A 369 -25.00 -15.37 8.25
C ASP A 369 -23.93 -14.30 8.39
N LEU A 370 -23.15 -14.01 7.33
CA LEU A 370 -22.00 -13.12 7.30
C LEU A 370 -20.89 -13.52 8.30
N ILE A 371 -20.78 -14.83 8.59
CA ILE A 371 -19.73 -15.37 9.46
C ILE A 371 -18.43 -15.49 8.65
N GLY A 372 -17.61 -14.45 8.69
CA GLY A 372 -16.35 -14.36 7.95
C GLY A 372 -15.99 -12.95 7.56
N PHE A 373 -14.92 -12.82 6.78
CA PHE A 373 -14.42 -11.55 6.28
C PHE A 373 -14.88 -11.21 4.87
N GLY A 374 -15.44 -12.19 4.16
CA GLY A 374 -15.90 -12.02 2.79
C GLY A 374 -15.42 -13.13 1.86
N PHE A 375 -15.53 -12.87 0.57
CA PHE A 375 -15.14 -13.81 -0.46
C PHE A 375 -14.34 -13.14 -1.58
N VAL A 376 -13.57 -13.97 -2.28
CA VAL A 376 -12.85 -13.58 -3.50
C VAL A 376 -13.35 -14.44 -4.68
N VAL A 377 -13.25 -13.90 -5.88
CA VAL A 377 -13.73 -14.54 -7.11
C VAL A 377 -12.56 -14.76 -8.06
N PRO A 378 -12.21 -16.03 -8.35
CA PRO A 378 -11.17 -16.34 -9.33
C PRO A 378 -11.49 -15.74 -10.71
N ARG A 379 -10.46 -15.36 -11.46
CA ARG A 379 -10.59 -14.85 -12.84
C ARG A 379 -11.34 -15.82 -13.75
N ALA A 380 -11.16 -17.13 -13.52
CA ALA A 380 -11.82 -18.17 -14.30
C ALA A 380 -13.36 -18.17 -14.23
N GLU A 381 -13.93 -17.56 -13.20
CA GLU A 381 -15.40 -17.39 -13.06
C GLU A 381 -15.93 -16.24 -13.94
N ASN A 382 -15.05 -15.42 -14.55
CA ASN A 382 -15.36 -14.34 -15.48
C ASN A 382 -16.45 -13.37 -14.96
N ARG A 383 -16.34 -12.93 -13.71
CA ARG A 383 -17.31 -12.04 -13.06
C ARG A 383 -16.76 -10.62 -12.92
N PRO A 384 -17.61 -9.59 -12.94
CA PRO A 384 -17.19 -8.20 -12.81
C PRO A 384 -16.70 -7.84 -11.41
N VAL A 385 -17.25 -8.48 -10.35
CA VAL A 385 -16.81 -8.33 -8.97
C VAL A 385 -15.70 -9.34 -8.68
N MET A 386 -14.54 -8.88 -8.25
CA MET A 386 -13.39 -9.75 -7.93
C MET A 386 -13.35 -10.19 -6.46
N ALA A 387 -14.00 -9.45 -5.59
CA ALA A 387 -14.07 -9.75 -4.15
C ALA A 387 -15.19 -8.95 -3.49
N THR A 388 -15.70 -9.46 -2.36
CA THR A 388 -16.58 -8.69 -1.47
C THR A 388 -16.15 -8.92 -0.03
N THR A 389 -15.85 -7.83 0.69
CA THR A 389 -15.58 -7.84 2.13
C THR A 389 -16.87 -7.59 2.89
N TRP A 390 -17.12 -8.37 3.92
CA TRP A 390 -18.20 -8.15 4.88
C TRP A 390 -17.69 -7.19 5.96
N SER A 391 -17.71 -5.89 5.64
CA SER A 391 -17.01 -4.86 6.41
C SER A 391 -17.46 -4.79 7.86
N SER A 392 -18.77 -4.85 8.10
CA SER A 392 -19.37 -4.85 9.46
C SER A 392 -19.10 -6.14 10.25
N SER A 393 -18.80 -7.25 9.58
CA SER A 393 -18.39 -8.49 10.24
C SER A 393 -16.91 -8.51 10.55
N LYS A 394 -16.09 -8.00 9.61
CA LYS A 394 -14.63 -7.93 9.74
C LYS A 394 -14.19 -6.98 10.86
N PHE A 395 -14.82 -5.81 10.95
CA PHE A 395 -14.55 -4.80 11.96
C PHE A 395 -15.82 -4.35 12.66
N PRO A 396 -15.86 -4.35 14.00
CA PRO A 396 -16.94 -3.72 14.76
C PRO A 396 -17.11 -2.25 14.40
N GLY A 397 -18.33 -1.71 14.56
CA GLY A 397 -18.60 -0.28 14.38
C GLY A 397 -18.58 0.22 12.93
N ARG A 398 -18.52 -0.65 11.91
CA ARG A 398 -18.61 -0.22 10.49
C ARG A 398 -20.04 0.03 10.02
N ALA A 399 -21.03 -0.50 10.73
CA ALA A 399 -22.45 -0.25 10.49
C ALA A 399 -23.16 -0.01 11.82
N PRO A 400 -24.24 0.81 11.85
CA PRO A 400 -25.07 0.94 13.03
C PRO A 400 -25.80 -0.37 13.36
N GLU A 401 -26.32 -0.48 14.59
CA GLU A 401 -27.08 -1.64 15.04
C GLU A 401 -28.25 -1.93 14.09
N GLY A 402 -28.48 -3.22 13.80
CA GLY A 402 -29.52 -3.65 12.87
C GLY A 402 -29.16 -3.51 11.38
N HIS A 403 -27.92 -3.11 11.06
CA HIS A 403 -27.45 -2.97 9.68
C HIS A 403 -26.19 -3.79 9.40
N VAL A 404 -25.94 -4.01 8.12
CA VAL A 404 -24.70 -4.64 7.61
C VAL A 404 -24.13 -3.80 6.48
N LEU A 405 -22.80 -3.79 6.38
CA LEU A 405 -22.06 -3.10 5.34
C LEU A 405 -21.21 -4.10 4.56
N LEU A 406 -21.44 -4.19 3.26
CA LEU A 406 -20.72 -5.03 2.31
C LEU A 406 -19.96 -4.17 1.33
N ARG A 407 -18.70 -4.48 1.07
CA ARG A 407 -17.83 -3.73 0.16
C ARG A 407 -17.34 -4.63 -0.95
N SER A 408 -17.77 -4.35 -2.18
CA SER A 408 -17.39 -5.08 -3.39
C SER A 408 -16.28 -4.34 -4.14
N PHE A 409 -15.38 -5.11 -4.77
CA PHE A 409 -14.22 -4.63 -5.51
C PHE A 409 -14.38 -4.97 -6.99
N LEU A 410 -14.16 -3.96 -7.84
CA LEU A 410 -14.26 -4.05 -9.29
C LEU A 410 -12.94 -3.56 -9.93
N GLY A 411 -12.62 -4.10 -11.08
CA GLY A 411 -11.42 -3.73 -11.83
C GLY A 411 -10.15 -4.44 -11.34
N ARG A 412 -9.53 -5.17 -12.24
CA ARG A 412 -8.22 -5.83 -12.05
C ARG A 412 -7.48 -5.85 -13.39
N ALA A 413 -6.19 -6.11 -13.36
CA ALA A 413 -5.36 -6.16 -14.56
C ALA A 413 -6.01 -6.97 -15.68
N GLY A 414 -6.20 -6.33 -16.84
CA GLY A 414 -6.87 -6.90 -18.02
C GLY A 414 -8.41 -6.96 -17.97
N ILE A 415 -9.06 -6.54 -16.86
CA ILE A 415 -10.53 -6.44 -16.72
C ILE A 415 -10.87 -5.12 -15.99
N GLU A 416 -10.41 -4.00 -16.51
CA GLU A 416 -10.57 -2.69 -15.85
C GLU A 416 -11.91 -2.00 -16.19
N ALA A 417 -12.59 -2.42 -17.24
CA ALA A 417 -13.84 -1.79 -17.68
C ALA A 417 -14.89 -1.71 -16.55
N ALA A 418 -14.95 -2.73 -15.68
CA ALA A 418 -15.87 -2.74 -14.55
C ALA A 418 -15.59 -1.63 -13.51
N ALA A 419 -14.37 -1.09 -13.45
CA ALA A 419 -14.02 0.02 -12.56
C ALA A 419 -14.40 1.40 -13.14
N GLN A 420 -14.80 1.46 -14.41
CA GLN A 420 -15.11 2.70 -15.12
C GLN A 420 -16.62 2.90 -15.33
N LEU A 421 -17.44 1.96 -14.89
CA LEU A 421 -18.90 2.07 -14.93
C LEU A 421 -19.37 3.28 -14.12
N ASP A 422 -20.46 3.91 -14.52
CA ASP A 422 -21.11 4.96 -13.71
C ASP A 422 -21.70 4.39 -12.40
N ASP A 423 -22.28 5.24 -11.56
CA ASP A 423 -22.76 4.83 -10.24
C ASP A 423 -23.97 3.90 -10.33
N ASP A 424 -24.90 4.18 -11.23
CA ASP A 424 -26.10 3.37 -11.41
C ASP A 424 -25.75 1.97 -11.94
N GLU A 425 -24.88 1.92 -12.94
CA GLU A 425 -24.42 0.65 -13.52
C GLU A 425 -23.58 -0.15 -12.53
N THR A 426 -22.68 0.51 -11.79
CA THR A 426 -21.89 -0.13 -10.73
C THR A 426 -22.79 -0.73 -9.66
N THR A 427 -23.79 0.04 -9.20
CA THR A 427 -24.77 -0.41 -8.21
C THR A 427 -25.56 -1.61 -8.73
N ARG A 428 -26.05 -1.53 -9.98
CA ARG A 428 -26.79 -2.62 -10.62
C ARG A 428 -25.96 -3.90 -10.72
N VAL A 429 -24.70 -3.79 -11.15
CA VAL A 429 -23.78 -4.92 -11.29
C VAL A 429 -23.49 -5.54 -9.92
N VAL A 430 -23.15 -4.74 -8.92
CA VAL A 430 -22.83 -5.26 -7.58
C VAL A 430 -24.04 -5.89 -6.92
N ARG A 431 -25.23 -5.32 -7.06
CA ARG A 431 -26.47 -5.93 -6.55
C ARG A 431 -26.78 -7.28 -7.21
N ALA A 432 -26.58 -7.38 -8.54
CA ALA A 432 -26.75 -8.65 -9.25
C ALA A 432 -25.80 -9.73 -8.72
N GLU A 433 -24.53 -9.37 -8.47
CA GLU A 433 -23.53 -10.27 -7.88
C GLU A 433 -23.91 -10.73 -6.46
N LEU A 434 -24.30 -9.78 -5.59
CA LEU A 434 -24.70 -10.10 -4.21
C LEU A 434 -25.95 -10.97 -4.16
N ARG A 435 -26.90 -10.75 -5.09
CA ARG A 435 -28.08 -11.62 -5.24
C ARG A 435 -27.69 -13.04 -5.63
N GLU A 436 -26.84 -13.18 -6.63
CA GLU A 436 -26.45 -14.50 -7.14
C GLU A 436 -25.55 -15.27 -6.17
N VAL A 437 -24.58 -14.60 -5.55
CA VAL A 437 -23.57 -15.24 -4.68
C VAL A 437 -24.09 -15.46 -3.26
N MET A 438 -24.89 -14.54 -2.75
CA MET A 438 -25.28 -14.48 -1.33
C MET A 438 -26.81 -14.49 -1.11
N GLY A 439 -27.62 -14.48 -2.18
CA GLY A 439 -29.08 -14.43 -2.07
C GLY A 439 -29.65 -13.07 -1.64
N ILE A 440 -28.84 -11.99 -1.62
CA ILE A 440 -29.28 -10.68 -1.15
C ILE A 440 -30.07 -9.98 -2.26
N ALA A 441 -31.39 -9.94 -2.10
CA ALA A 441 -32.32 -9.33 -3.05
C ALA A 441 -32.78 -7.93 -2.63
N ALA A 442 -32.51 -7.51 -1.40
CA ALA A 442 -32.93 -6.24 -0.82
C ALA A 442 -32.34 -5.02 -1.59
N GLU A 443 -33.03 -3.89 -1.49
CA GLU A 443 -32.50 -2.59 -1.90
C GLU A 443 -31.53 -2.07 -0.84
N PRO A 444 -30.35 -1.55 -1.22
CA PRO A 444 -29.44 -0.96 -0.27
C PRO A 444 -29.96 0.39 0.25
N GLU A 445 -29.79 0.64 1.54
CA GLU A 445 -30.13 1.94 2.16
C GLU A 445 -29.02 2.98 1.99
N LEU A 446 -27.77 2.51 1.75
CA LEU A 446 -26.62 3.36 1.47
C LEU A 446 -25.80 2.73 0.35
N VAL A 447 -25.35 3.58 -0.57
CA VAL A 447 -24.40 3.22 -1.63
C VAL A 447 -23.30 4.28 -1.63
N GLU A 448 -22.05 3.82 -1.49
CA GLU A 448 -20.87 4.68 -1.62
C GLU A 448 -19.89 4.02 -2.60
N ILE A 449 -19.52 4.75 -3.66
CA ILE A 449 -18.67 4.25 -4.73
C ILE A 449 -17.43 5.13 -4.84
N PHE A 450 -16.26 4.47 -4.88
CA PHE A 450 -14.97 5.14 -5.08
C PHE A 450 -14.27 4.54 -6.29
N ARG A 451 -13.74 5.42 -7.16
CA ARG A 451 -12.97 5.05 -8.35
C ARG A 451 -11.54 5.53 -8.21
N TRP A 452 -10.61 4.64 -8.44
CA TRP A 452 -9.18 4.89 -8.39
C TRP A 452 -8.57 4.67 -9.78
N SER A 453 -8.75 5.66 -10.65
CA SER A 453 -8.16 5.64 -11.98
C SER A 453 -6.64 5.58 -11.87
N ARG A 454 -6.02 4.61 -12.56
CA ARG A 454 -4.58 4.37 -12.45
C ARG A 454 -4.12 4.32 -10.97
N GLY A 455 -4.91 3.62 -10.13
CA GLY A 455 -4.72 3.65 -8.69
C GLY A 455 -3.70 2.65 -8.16
N MET A 456 -3.50 1.50 -8.83
CA MET A 456 -2.72 0.39 -8.30
C MET A 456 -1.51 0.09 -9.19
N PRO A 457 -0.26 0.39 -8.75
CA PRO A 457 0.94 0.05 -9.51
C PRO A 457 1.11 -1.46 -9.63
N GLN A 458 1.61 -1.89 -10.77
CA GLN A 458 1.83 -3.30 -11.09
C GLN A 458 3.31 -3.64 -11.07
N TYR A 459 3.70 -4.50 -10.15
CA TYR A 459 5.08 -4.99 -10.02
C TYR A 459 5.28 -6.17 -10.95
N ARG A 460 5.55 -5.90 -12.23
CA ARG A 460 5.79 -6.92 -13.25
C ARG A 460 7.16 -7.58 -13.10
N VAL A 461 7.34 -8.72 -13.77
CA VAL A 461 8.68 -9.35 -13.88
C VAL A 461 9.69 -8.31 -14.37
N GLY A 462 10.84 -8.20 -13.67
CA GLY A 462 11.84 -7.17 -13.88
C GLY A 462 11.60 -5.87 -13.12
N HIS A 463 10.55 -5.76 -12.29
CA HIS A 463 10.22 -4.53 -11.55
C HIS A 463 11.35 -4.07 -10.61
N VAL A 464 12.01 -4.99 -9.92
CA VAL A 464 13.12 -4.64 -9.01
C VAL A 464 14.25 -3.97 -9.78
N ASP A 465 14.64 -4.55 -10.92
CA ASP A 465 15.72 -4.01 -11.74
C ASP A 465 15.32 -2.68 -12.43
N LEU A 466 14.03 -2.50 -12.72
CA LEU A 466 13.48 -1.22 -13.18
C LEU A 466 13.59 -0.15 -12.09
N VAL A 467 13.21 -0.47 -10.84
CA VAL A 467 13.30 0.46 -9.71
C VAL A 467 14.77 0.80 -9.41
N ASP A 468 15.66 -0.19 -9.35
CA ASP A 468 17.10 0.03 -9.15
C ASP A 468 17.66 0.99 -10.22
N ARG A 469 17.23 0.86 -11.48
CA ARG A 469 17.64 1.74 -12.59
C ARG A 469 17.07 3.15 -12.46
N ILE A 470 15.80 3.28 -12.04
CA ILE A 470 15.17 4.57 -11.76
C ILE A 470 15.93 5.28 -10.63
N GLU A 471 16.18 4.61 -9.52
CA GLU A 471 16.86 5.17 -8.35
C GLU A 471 18.30 5.57 -8.67
N ALA A 472 19.03 4.73 -9.41
CA ALA A 472 20.37 5.07 -9.89
C ALA A 472 20.38 6.28 -10.86
N GLY A 473 19.31 6.47 -11.61
CA GLY A 473 19.12 7.63 -12.47
C GLY A 473 18.81 8.89 -11.71
N VAL A 474 17.88 8.82 -10.75
CA VAL A 474 17.43 9.95 -9.92
C VAL A 474 18.53 10.38 -8.95
N SER A 475 19.35 9.47 -8.42
CA SER A 475 20.47 9.81 -7.53
C SER A 475 21.53 10.73 -8.17
N ARG A 476 21.53 10.84 -9.51
CA ARG A 476 22.37 11.79 -10.26
C ARG A 476 21.77 13.20 -10.35
N VAL A 477 20.57 13.38 -9.84
CA VAL A 477 19.84 14.64 -9.82
C VAL A 477 19.82 15.13 -8.36
N PRO A 478 20.74 16.02 -7.98
CA PRO A 478 20.91 16.42 -6.58
C PRO A 478 19.63 16.99 -5.98
N GLY A 479 19.25 16.56 -4.78
CA GLY A 479 18.08 17.08 -4.07
C GLY A 479 16.73 16.57 -4.55
N VAL A 480 16.66 15.61 -5.49
CA VAL A 480 15.41 14.97 -5.91
C VAL A 480 15.31 13.59 -5.31
N GLU A 481 14.22 13.34 -4.61
CA GLU A 481 13.94 12.07 -3.94
C GLU A 481 12.58 11.50 -4.35
N LEU A 482 12.49 10.17 -4.47
CA LEU A 482 11.25 9.46 -4.79
C LEU A 482 10.71 8.77 -3.54
N ALA A 483 9.38 8.77 -3.38
CA ALA A 483 8.68 8.01 -2.36
C ALA A 483 7.30 7.55 -2.84
N GLY A 484 6.83 6.41 -2.35
CA GLY A 484 5.47 5.96 -2.64
C GLY A 484 5.35 4.47 -2.94
N GLY A 485 4.12 4.05 -3.18
CA GLY A 485 3.79 2.64 -3.38
C GLY A 485 4.17 2.06 -4.75
N ALA A 486 4.91 2.80 -5.59
CA ALA A 486 5.36 2.31 -6.88
C ALA A 486 6.70 1.56 -6.82
N TYR A 487 7.43 1.65 -5.73
CA TYR A 487 8.83 1.23 -5.63
C TYR A 487 9.04 0.00 -4.75
N HIS A 488 8.91 0.14 -3.42
CA HIS A 488 9.30 -0.89 -2.45
C HIS A 488 8.15 -1.41 -1.57
N GLY A 489 6.91 -1.29 -2.04
CA GLY A 489 5.72 -1.82 -1.37
C GLY A 489 4.54 -0.87 -1.38
N ILE A 490 3.36 -1.43 -1.62
CA ILE A 490 2.10 -0.69 -1.78
C ILE A 490 1.39 -0.40 -0.45
N GLY A 491 1.87 -0.98 0.64
CA GLY A 491 1.19 -0.89 1.94
C GLY A 491 1.35 0.50 2.59
N ILE A 492 0.39 0.89 3.43
CA ILE A 492 0.42 2.15 4.19
C ILE A 492 1.73 2.31 4.96
N GLY A 493 2.18 1.21 5.62
CA GLY A 493 3.43 1.22 6.39
C GLY A 493 4.68 1.36 5.51
N ASP A 494 4.66 0.79 4.32
CA ASP A 494 5.75 0.96 3.36
C ASP A 494 5.80 2.40 2.85
N CYS A 495 4.65 2.97 2.45
CA CYS A 495 4.58 4.36 2.00
C CYS A 495 5.06 5.36 3.07
N LEU A 496 4.64 5.20 4.33
CA LEU A 496 5.11 6.04 5.43
C LEU A 496 6.64 5.97 5.59
N ARG A 497 7.20 4.75 5.56
CA ARG A 497 8.64 4.51 5.66
C ARG A 497 9.40 5.14 4.51
N GLU A 498 8.96 4.90 3.27
CA GLU A 498 9.61 5.44 2.07
C GLU A 498 9.60 6.98 2.08
N GLY A 499 8.47 7.58 2.47
CA GLY A 499 8.36 9.02 2.62
C GLY A 499 9.32 9.58 3.67
N ALA A 500 9.40 8.93 4.83
CA ALA A 500 10.33 9.33 5.88
C ALA A 500 11.78 9.25 5.41
N ALA A 501 12.18 8.14 4.78
CA ALA A 501 13.54 7.97 4.27
C ALA A 501 13.90 8.97 3.16
N ALA A 502 12.96 9.29 2.25
CA ALA A 502 13.15 10.30 1.23
C ALA A 502 13.34 11.71 1.84
N ALA A 503 12.58 12.04 2.88
CA ALA A 503 12.73 13.29 3.59
C ALA A 503 14.08 13.42 4.30
N GLU A 504 14.57 12.34 4.91
CA GLU A 504 15.91 12.30 5.53
C GLU A 504 17.01 12.57 4.50
N ARG A 505 16.96 11.94 3.31
CA ARG A 505 17.93 12.16 2.23
C ARG A 505 17.83 13.60 1.67
N ALA A 506 16.62 14.12 1.44
CA ALA A 506 16.42 15.50 1.01
C ALA A 506 17.00 16.49 2.04
N LEU A 507 16.79 16.24 3.33
CA LEU A 507 17.34 17.06 4.41
C LEU A 507 18.87 16.99 4.47
N GLU A 508 19.47 15.81 4.29
CA GLU A 508 20.92 15.66 4.20
C GLU A 508 21.49 16.45 3.03
N HIS A 509 20.83 16.37 1.86
CA HIS A 509 21.23 17.14 0.69
C HIS A 509 21.24 18.66 0.96
N VAL A 510 20.13 19.23 1.44
CA VAL A 510 20.04 20.70 1.64
C VAL A 510 21.00 21.19 2.73
N ARG A 511 21.34 20.36 3.71
CA ARG A 511 22.36 20.67 4.73
C ARG A 511 23.79 20.63 4.20
N SER A 512 24.03 19.90 3.11
CA SER A 512 25.35 19.84 2.45
C SER A 512 25.63 21.01 1.53
N LEU A 513 24.60 21.81 1.20
CA LEU A 513 24.77 22.96 0.29
C LEU A 513 25.57 24.07 0.96
N PRO A 514 26.40 24.83 0.17
CA PRO A 514 27.13 25.97 0.68
C PRO A 514 26.22 27.04 1.28
N GLU A 515 26.63 27.68 2.36
CA GLU A 515 25.84 28.72 3.04
C GLU A 515 25.61 29.96 2.19
N ASP A 516 26.54 30.27 1.28
CA ASP A 516 26.53 31.39 0.34
C ASP A 516 25.77 31.12 -0.97
N ALA A 517 25.30 29.89 -1.18
CA ALA A 517 24.47 29.56 -2.32
C ALA A 517 23.08 30.23 -2.17
N VAL A 518 22.92 31.41 -2.71
CA VAL A 518 21.63 32.13 -2.75
C VAL A 518 20.83 31.65 -3.96
N PRO A 519 19.73 30.93 -3.77
CA PRO A 519 18.88 30.55 -4.89
C PRO A 519 18.16 31.78 -5.45
N PRO A 520 17.88 31.81 -6.77
CA PRO A 520 17.20 32.93 -7.39
C PRO A 520 15.82 33.17 -6.77
N GLN A 521 15.35 34.40 -6.86
CA GLN A 521 13.97 34.74 -6.51
C GLN A 521 13.03 34.10 -7.57
N PRO A 522 11.80 33.73 -7.21
CA PRO A 522 10.82 33.15 -8.16
C PRO A 522 10.60 34.00 -9.42
N ALA A 523 10.77 35.35 -9.32
CA ALA A 523 10.63 36.28 -10.41
C ALA A 523 11.83 36.24 -11.42
N ASP A 524 12.98 35.73 -10.99
CA ASP A 524 14.21 35.70 -11.79
C ASP A 524 14.34 34.40 -12.63
N VAL A 525 13.45 33.46 -12.41
CA VAL A 525 13.48 32.18 -13.13
C VAL A 525 12.69 32.29 -14.44
N PRO A 526 13.32 32.07 -15.62
CA PRO A 526 12.62 32.14 -16.89
C PRO A 526 11.43 31.12 -16.91
N ALA A 527 10.37 31.50 -17.62
CA ALA A 527 9.28 30.55 -17.87
C ALA A 527 9.84 29.32 -18.58
N ALA A 528 9.51 28.13 -18.15
CA ALA A 528 9.75 26.94 -18.95
C ALA A 528 9.00 27.15 -20.28
N ASP A 529 9.74 27.29 -21.38
CA ASP A 529 9.16 27.45 -22.71
C ASP A 529 8.22 26.29 -22.95
N GLY A 530 6.97 26.63 -23.34
CA GLY A 530 5.86 25.72 -23.38
C GLY A 530 6.14 24.43 -24.16
N VAL A 531 5.82 23.33 -23.56
CA VAL A 531 5.36 22.17 -24.33
C VAL A 531 3.96 22.54 -24.81
N VAL A 532 3.89 22.99 -26.06
CA VAL A 532 2.64 23.13 -26.81
C VAL A 532 1.98 21.75 -26.89
N ASP A 533 0.68 21.72 -26.70
CA ASP A 533 -0.32 20.63 -26.71
C ASP A 533 0.01 19.36 -27.50
#